data_09e530dd5f47b8a7116179de19b04e64
#
_entry.id   09e530dd5f47b8a7116179de19b04e64
#
_cell.length_a   1.000
_cell.length_b   1.000
_cell.length_c   1.000
_cell.angle_alpha   90.00
_cell.angle_beta   90.00
_cell.angle_gamma   90.00
#
_symmetry.space_group_name_H-M   'P 1'
#
loop_
_entity.id
_entity.type
_entity.pdbx_description
1 polymer ?
#
loop_
_entity_poly.entity_id
_entity_poly.type
_entity_poly.pdbx_seq_one_letter_code
_entity_poly.pdbx_strand_id
1 'polypeptide(L)'
;MNTRVLASLLIAHALWSQTPEMAKAIYEKALASNEAYQTLNALTMNVGHRISGSENFTKAMDWGVATLRAKGFVNVRTEKVMVPRWVRGKESAQLLLPRPLNLAMLGLGMSVGTPKEGITAEVIVVDTFEHLDRLGPQVKGKIVLFDVPFASYGKTVAYRSNGPSRAAQYGALACLIRSVGSSSLNTPHTGALSYDAQWPKIPAAALSLEHATLLRRMSESGQKVVVKLNMEAEQLPDVEAGNVIGEITGSQNPQDIIVLSGHLDSWDVGQGAQDDGVGCIIALESASLLKEMNIVPERTIRVVLFANEENGLAGGRGYRDQYKALVKNHIALVESDSGNGRIKGFTLDAPGRAPRRRGENPYSDGGSITDAALLGRFQALSRFQATSGATIFSLGGSGADVSPMVEAGAVGIGASHDQARYFDVHHTEADTFDKIIKVDLQHNVGSVAILAYTLSFSSTRLQ
;
A
#
# COMPACT_ATOMS: atom_id res chain seq x y z
N MET A 1 -56.47 -40.36 -26.64
CA MET A 1 -55.53 -39.43 -27.27
C MET A 1 -55.16 -38.35 -26.24
N ASN A 2 -54.08 -38.52 -25.54
CA ASN A 2 -53.61 -37.57 -24.57
C ASN A 2 -52.33 -36.94 -25.10
N THR A 3 -52.43 -35.72 -25.58
CA THR A 3 -51.30 -34.86 -25.98
C THR A 3 -50.72 -34.22 -24.75
N ARG A 4 -49.56 -34.70 -24.31
CA ARG A 4 -48.72 -34.03 -23.29
C ARG A 4 -48.01 -32.86 -23.97
N VAL A 5 -48.38 -31.66 -23.62
CA VAL A 5 -47.65 -30.44 -23.93
C VAL A 5 -46.41 -30.40 -23.02
N LEU A 6 -45.22 -30.65 -23.55
CA LEU A 6 -43.94 -30.34 -22.90
C LEU A 6 -43.75 -28.81 -22.94
N ALA A 7 -43.97 -28.19 -21.82
CA ALA A 7 -43.51 -26.81 -21.61
C ALA A 7 -42.00 -26.83 -21.44
N SER A 8 -41.26 -26.50 -22.49
CA SER A 8 -39.82 -26.22 -22.42
C SER A 8 -39.62 -24.92 -21.67
N LEU A 9 -39.19 -25.01 -20.43
CA LEU A 9 -38.63 -23.86 -19.72
C LEU A 9 -37.31 -23.45 -20.43
N LEU A 10 -37.43 -22.54 -21.38
CA LEU A 10 -36.28 -21.72 -21.82
C LEU A 10 -35.89 -20.84 -20.63
N ILE A 11 -34.94 -21.28 -19.84
CA ILE A 11 -34.17 -20.39 -18.95
C ILE A 11 -33.42 -19.46 -19.90
N ALA A 12 -33.98 -18.29 -20.11
CA ALA A 12 -33.25 -17.20 -20.75
C ALA A 12 -32.03 -16.90 -19.90
N HIS A 13 -30.87 -17.43 -20.27
CA HIS A 13 -29.60 -16.89 -19.82
C HIS A 13 -29.59 -15.46 -20.37
N ALA A 14 -29.95 -14.51 -19.52
CA ALA A 14 -29.68 -13.10 -19.80
C ALA A 14 -28.19 -13.03 -20.10
N LEU A 15 -27.86 -12.84 -21.38
CA LEU A 15 -26.49 -12.51 -21.78
C LEU A 15 -26.15 -11.20 -21.08
N TRP A 16 -25.39 -11.28 -20.01
CA TRP A 16 -24.83 -10.10 -19.32
C TRP A 16 -23.93 -9.40 -20.31
N SER A 17 -24.47 -8.46 -21.07
CA SER A 17 -23.69 -7.62 -21.97
C SER A 17 -23.12 -6.45 -21.17
N GLN A 18 -21.89 -6.06 -21.46
CA GLN A 18 -21.29 -4.85 -20.92
C GLN A 18 -22.13 -3.63 -21.32
N THR A 19 -22.89 -3.08 -20.37
CA THR A 19 -23.70 -1.90 -20.65
C THR A 19 -23.43 -0.78 -19.64
N PRO A 20 -23.51 0.49 -20.05
CA PRO A 20 -23.44 1.62 -19.13
C PRO A 20 -24.54 1.59 -18.05
N GLU A 21 -25.71 1.03 -18.36
CA GLU A 21 -26.85 0.88 -17.45
C GLU A 21 -26.50 -0.07 -16.30
N MET A 22 -25.84 -1.21 -16.61
CA MET A 22 -25.37 -2.12 -15.57
C MET A 22 -24.25 -1.48 -14.72
N ALA A 23 -23.32 -0.78 -15.35
CA ALA A 23 -22.29 -0.04 -14.61
C ALA A 23 -22.91 0.99 -13.66
N LYS A 24 -23.95 1.71 -14.09
CA LYS A 24 -24.74 2.61 -13.24
C LYS A 24 -25.40 1.86 -12.08
N ALA A 25 -26.03 0.72 -12.33
CA ALA A 25 -26.69 -0.08 -11.31
C ALA A 25 -25.69 -0.61 -10.25
N ILE A 26 -24.49 -1.03 -10.69
CA ILE A 26 -23.39 -1.43 -9.80
C ILE A 26 -23.01 -0.26 -8.87
N TYR A 27 -22.82 0.92 -9.44
CA TYR A 27 -22.43 2.10 -8.67
C TYR A 27 -23.49 2.52 -7.65
N GLU A 28 -24.77 2.56 -8.07
CA GLU A 28 -25.89 2.91 -7.19
C GLU A 28 -26.03 1.90 -6.05
N LYS A 29 -25.83 0.59 -6.33
CA LYS A 29 -25.83 -0.45 -5.29
C LYS A 29 -24.68 -0.27 -4.31
N ALA A 30 -23.47 0.08 -4.78
CA ALA A 30 -22.32 0.37 -3.93
C ALA A 30 -22.59 1.54 -2.98
N LEU A 31 -23.15 2.65 -3.50
CA LEU A 31 -23.48 3.83 -2.67
C LEU A 31 -24.57 3.54 -1.63
N ALA A 32 -25.46 2.60 -1.89
CA ALA A 32 -26.51 2.19 -0.95
C ALA A 32 -26.02 1.16 0.09
N SER A 33 -24.86 0.51 -0.14
CA SER A 33 -24.34 -0.53 0.75
C SER A 33 -23.59 0.07 1.96
N ASN A 34 -23.70 -0.60 3.10
CA ASN A 34 -22.91 -0.31 4.30
C ASN A 34 -21.78 -1.33 4.53
N GLU A 35 -21.72 -2.38 3.72
CA GLU A 35 -20.86 -3.54 3.94
C GLU A 35 -19.37 -3.17 4.04
N ALA A 36 -18.87 -2.41 3.07
CA ALA A 36 -17.46 -2.02 3.04
C ALA A 36 -17.03 -1.28 4.32
N TYR A 37 -17.86 -0.35 4.78
CA TYR A 37 -17.57 0.40 6.00
C TYR A 37 -17.59 -0.49 7.25
N GLN A 38 -18.53 -1.44 7.32
CA GLN A 38 -18.62 -2.39 8.44
C GLN A 38 -17.46 -3.41 8.40
N THR A 39 -17.10 -3.90 7.23
CA THR A 39 -15.99 -4.85 7.05
C THR A 39 -14.65 -4.22 7.44
N LEU A 40 -14.40 -2.95 7.05
CA LEU A 40 -13.21 -2.22 7.47
C LEU A 40 -13.20 -1.96 8.99
N ASN A 41 -14.36 -1.55 9.55
CA ASN A 41 -14.49 -1.37 11.00
C ASN A 41 -14.17 -2.66 11.76
N ALA A 42 -14.63 -3.81 11.27
CA ALA A 42 -14.34 -5.10 11.88
C ALA A 42 -12.84 -5.44 11.86
N LEU A 43 -12.14 -5.19 10.75
CA LEU A 43 -10.69 -5.38 10.65
C LEU A 43 -9.95 -4.48 11.64
N THR A 44 -10.22 -3.19 11.62
CA THR A 44 -9.52 -2.21 12.46
C THR A 44 -9.81 -2.37 13.96
N MET A 45 -11.02 -2.74 14.32
CA MET A 45 -11.45 -2.94 15.70
C MET A 45 -10.94 -4.24 16.32
N ASN A 46 -10.95 -5.34 15.54
CA ASN A 46 -10.64 -6.67 16.05
C ASN A 46 -9.18 -7.07 15.90
N VAL A 47 -8.47 -6.48 14.93
CA VAL A 47 -7.06 -6.75 14.65
C VAL A 47 -6.19 -5.52 14.96
N GLY A 48 -6.54 -4.35 14.44
CA GLY A 48 -5.76 -3.12 14.57
C GLY A 48 -4.49 -3.15 13.72
N HIS A 49 -3.39 -2.58 14.26
CA HIS A 49 -2.08 -2.62 13.59
C HIS A 49 -1.60 -4.06 13.39
N ARG A 50 -0.95 -4.33 12.28
CA ARG A 50 -0.70 -5.71 11.85
C ARG A 50 0.52 -5.85 10.94
N ILE A 51 1.68 -5.40 11.44
CA ILE A 51 2.93 -5.53 10.67
C ILE A 51 3.23 -7.00 10.39
N SER A 52 3.72 -7.28 9.20
CA SER A 52 4.10 -8.62 8.77
C SER A 52 5.05 -9.29 9.75
N GLY A 53 4.79 -10.56 10.05
CA GLY A 53 5.55 -11.33 11.05
C GLY A 53 5.07 -11.16 12.50
N SER A 54 4.06 -10.32 12.76
CA SER A 54 3.45 -10.17 14.08
C SER A 54 2.29 -11.15 14.29
N GLU A 55 1.90 -11.36 15.56
CA GLU A 55 0.70 -12.12 15.91
C GLU A 55 -0.58 -11.48 15.36
N ASN A 56 -0.63 -10.15 15.31
CA ASN A 56 -1.77 -9.46 14.75
C ASN A 56 -1.88 -9.66 13.24
N PHE A 57 -0.77 -9.80 12.52
CA PHE A 57 -0.82 -10.18 11.11
C PHE A 57 -1.39 -11.59 10.91
N THR A 58 -1.06 -12.53 11.78
CA THR A 58 -1.68 -13.87 11.78
C THR A 58 -3.20 -13.78 11.98
N LYS A 59 -3.65 -12.98 12.95
CA LYS A 59 -5.09 -12.72 13.15
C LYS A 59 -5.75 -12.06 11.92
N ALA A 60 -5.03 -11.16 11.23
CA ALA A 60 -5.51 -10.54 10.00
C ALA A 60 -5.70 -11.56 8.88
N MET A 61 -4.75 -12.48 8.69
CA MET A 61 -4.89 -13.56 7.71
C MET A 61 -6.10 -14.46 8.02
N ASP A 62 -6.27 -14.87 9.28
CA ASP A 62 -7.42 -15.67 9.72
C ASP A 62 -8.74 -14.93 9.51
N TRP A 63 -8.78 -13.63 9.82
CA TRP A 63 -9.92 -12.77 9.57
C TRP A 63 -10.24 -12.68 8.08
N GLY A 64 -9.24 -12.49 7.22
CA GLY A 64 -9.40 -12.41 5.77
C GLY A 64 -9.98 -13.71 5.18
N VAL A 65 -9.44 -14.87 5.60
CA VAL A 65 -9.95 -16.19 5.20
C VAL A 65 -11.41 -16.38 5.66
N ALA A 66 -11.72 -16.05 6.90
CA ALA A 66 -13.07 -16.16 7.45
C ALA A 66 -14.05 -15.24 6.70
N THR A 67 -13.66 -13.99 6.43
CA THR A 67 -14.48 -12.99 5.73
C THR A 67 -14.77 -13.42 4.29
N LEU A 68 -13.76 -13.85 3.53
CA LEU A 68 -13.95 -14.34 2.16
C LEU A 68 -14.89 -15.56 2.13
N ARG A 69 -14.73 -16.50 3.06
CA ARG A 69 -15.64 -17.66 3.15
C ARG A 69 -17.07 -17.25 3.49
N ALA A 70 -17.24 -16.36 4.45
CA ALA A 70 -18.58 -15.88 4.84
C ALA A 70 -19.29 -15.16 3.69
N LYS A 71 -18.55 -14.45 2.83
CA LYS A 71 -19.09 -13.82 1.61
C LYS A 71 -19.24 -14.80 0.42
N GLY A 72 -18.94 -16.08 0.65
CA GLY A 72 -19.17 -17.18 -0.29
C GLY A 72 -18.20 -17.20 -1.47
N PHE A 73 -16.97 -16.68 -1.29
CA PHE A 73 -15.89 -16.92 -2.23
C PHE A 73 -15.49 -18.40 -2.23
N VAL A 74 -15.01 -18.87 -3.35
CA VAL A 74 -14.47 -20.24 -3.51
C VAL A 74 -12.94 -20.20 -3.53
N ASN A 75 -12.30 -21.38 -3.43
CA ASN A 75 -10.84 -21.53 -3.45
C ASN A 75 -10.14 -20.64 -2.40
N VAL A 76 -10.81 -20.40 -1.25
CA VAL A 76 -10.28 -19.55 -0.18
C VAL A 76 -9.13 -20.24 0.52
N ARG A 77 -7.95 -19.62 0.48
CA ARG A 77 -6.70 -20.18 0.98
C ARG A 77 -5.72 -19.08 1.41
N THR A 78 -4.67 -19.49 2.11
CA THR A 78 -3.47 -18.69 2.35
C THR A 78 -2.31 -19.28 1.55
N GLU A 79 -1.63 -18.47 0.75
CA GLU A 79 -0.43 -18.84 0.00
C GLU A 79 0.81 -18.36 0.76
N LYS A 80 1.62 -19.32 1.22
CA LYS A 80 2.72 -19.10 2.17
C LYS A 80 3.88 -18.33 1.57
N VAL A 81 4.42 -17.40 2.35
CA VAL A 81 5.67 -16.69 2.08
C VAL A 81 6.46 -16.52 3.39
N MET A 82 7.78 -16.39 3.30
CA MET A 82 8.61 -16.01 4.43
C MET A 82 8.70 -14.49 4.49
N VAL A 83 8.48 -13.92 5.66
CA VAL A 83 8.50 -12.47 5.89
C VAL A 83 9.47 -12.11 7.00
N PRO A 84 10.10 -10.93 6.95
CA PRO A 84 10.93 -10.44 8.05
C PRO A 84 10.07 -10.21 9.29
N ARG A 85 10.64 -10.51 10.46
CA ARG A 85 10.06 -10.22 11.76
C ARG A 85 10.87 -9.14 12.45
N TRP A 86 10.37 -7.91 12.40
CA TRP A 86 10.96 -6.77 13.08
C TRP A 86 10.05 -6.33 14.23
N VAL A 87 10.66 -5.96 15.36
CA VAL A 87 9.97 -5.51 16.57
C VAL A 87 10.52 -4.17 16.98
N ARG A 88 9.66 -3.19 17.21
CA ARG A 88 10.03 -1.82 17.61
C ARG A 88 10.60 -1.74 19.03
N GLY A 89 9.96 -2.41 19.98
CA GLY A 89 10.26 -2.25 21.41
C GLY A 89 9.93 -0.87 21.95
N LYS A 90 10.52 -0.51 23.09
CA LYS A 90 10.38 0.83 23.68
C LYS A 90 11.34 1.81 23.01
N GLU A 91 10.88 3.05 22.84
CA GLU A 91 11.68 4.08 22.21
C GLU A 91 11.40 5.48 22.79
N SER A 92 12.42 6.33 22.79
CA SER A 92 12.30 7.72 23.20
C SER A 92 13.42 8.57 22.64
N ALA A 93 13.12 9.84 22.38
CA ALA A 93 14.11 10.86 22.07
C ALA A 93 13.93 12.08 22.98
N GLN A 94 15.03 12.58 23.53
CA GLN A 94 15.03 13.74 24.42
C GLN A 94 16.10 14.74 23.99
N LEU A 95 15.69 15.97 23.75
CA LEU A 95 16.61 17.10 23.69
C LEU A 95 17.15 17.36 25.07
N LEU A 96 18.46 17.41 25.21
CA LEU A 96 19.16 17.73 26.50
C LEU A 96 19.67 19.16 26.52
N LEU A 97 20.23 19.61 25.41
CA LEU A 97 20.73 20.99 25.24
C LEU A 97 20.09 21.59 23.99
N PRO A 98 19.75 22.90 24.00
CA PRO A 98 20.04 23.89 25.05
C PRO A 98 19.09 23.83 26.26
N ARG A 99 18.01 23.08 26.20
CA ARG A 99 17.05 22.86 27.30
C ARG A 99 16.39 21.49 27.16
N PRO A 100 15.99 20.84 28.28
CA PRO A 100 15.32 19.55 28.19
C PRO A 100 13.95 19.67 27.54
N LEU A 101 13.64 18.71 26.58
CA LEU A 101 12.37 18.57 25.93
C LEU A 101 12.22 17.14 25.41
N ASN A 102 11.11 16.49 25.68
CA ASN A 102 10.78 15.23 25.04
C ASN A 102 10.40 15.50 23.56
N LEU A 103 11.01 14.75 22.66
CA LEU A 103 10.74 14.87 21.22
C LEU A 103 9.75 13.80 20.80
N ALA A 104 8.72 14.19 20.04
CA ALA A 104 7.87 13.23 19.37
C ALA A 104 8.68 12.53 18.27
N MET A 105 8.88 11.23 18.44
CA MET A 105 9.66 10.41 17.53
C MET A 105 8.97 9.07 17.30
N LEU A 106 9.30 8.44 16.18
CA LEU A 106 8.90 7.08 15.86
C LEU A 106 10.06 6.41 15.12
N GLY A 107 10.56 5.30 15.65
CA GLY A 107 11.64 4.54 15.02
C GLY A 107 11.27 4.15 13.60
N LEU A 108 12.25 4.19 12.71
CA LEU A 108 12.03 3.70 11.35
C LEU A 108 11.96 2.18 11.32
N GLY A 109 11.05 1.65 10.53
CA GLY A 109 10.94 0.21 10.31
C GLY A 109 12.24 -0.39 9.79
N MET A 110 12.60 -1.57 10.26
CA MET A 110 13.85 -2.28 10.00
C MET A 110 15.10 -1.62 10.63
N SER A 111 14.95 -0.57 11.44
CA SER A 111 16.05 0.00 12.19
C SER A 111 16.61 -0.98 13.22
N VAL A 112 17.92 -0.88 13.49
CA VAL A 112 18.52 -1.48 14.66
C VAL A 112 18.26 -0.63 15.90
N GLY A 113 18.32 -1.24 17.09
CA GLY A 113 18.24 -0.53 18.37
C GLY A 113 19.51 0.23 18.72
N THR A 114 19.44 1.02 19.79
CA THR A 114 20.60 1.65 20.43
C THR A 114 21.28 0.69 21.40
N PRO A 115 22.53 0.95 21.84
CA PRO A 115 23.05 0.37 23.07
C PRO A 115 22.07 0.59 24.24
N LYS A 116 22.14 -0.25 25.28
CA LYS A 116 21.21 -0.23 26.42
C LYS A 116 21.14 1.13 27.14
N GLU A 117 22.25 1.85 27.18
CA GLU A 117 22.37 3.20 27.77
C GLU A 117 21.84 4.29 26.83
N GLY A 118 21.51 3.96 25.62
CA GLY A 118 21.12 4.88 24.56
C GLY A 118 22.32 5.55 23.90
N ILE A 119 22.03 6.46 22.98
CA ILE A 119 23.02 7.32 22.30
C ILE A 119 22.77 8.77 22.72
N THR A 120 23.78 9.41 23.27
CA THR A 120 23.75 10.84 23.56
C THR A 120 24.81 11.54 22.73
N ALA A 121 24.40 12.40 21.80
CA ALA A 121 25.33 13.10 20.93
C ALA A 121 24.78 14.44 20.44
N GLU A 122 25.69 15.27 19.95
CA GLU A 122 25.33 16.50 19.25
C GLU A 122 24.63 16.18 17.92
N VAL A 123 23.60 16.95 17.62
CA VAL A 123 22.87 16.85 16.35
C VAL A 123 23.46 17.80 15.32
N ILE A 124 23.74 17.29 14.14
CA ILE A 124 24.06 18.08 12.95
C ILE A 124 22.90 17.99 11.96
N VAL A 125 22.40 19.13 11.51
CA VAL A 125 21.25 19.22 10.62
C VAL A 125 21.71 19.37 9.17
N VAL A 126 21.13 18.55 8.30
CA VAL A 126 21.37 18.58 6.85
C VAL A 126 20.05 18.64 6.09
N ASP A 127 20.05 19.22 4.90
CA ASP A 127 18.89 19.39 4.04
C ASP A 127 18.95 18.54 2.76
N THR A 128 20.13 18.02 2.40
CA THR A 128 20.31 17.17 1.22
C THR A 128 21.44 16.16 1.45
N PHE A 129 21.54 15.14 0.61
CA PHE A 129 22.68 14.23 0.61
C PHE A 129 23.98 14.93 0.25
N GLU A 130 23.94 15.89 -0.69
CA GLU A 130 25.11 16.69 -1.07
C GLU A 130 25.58 17.58 0.08
N HIS A 131 24.67 18.07 0.93
CA HIS A 131 25.05 18.80 2.15
C HIS A 131 25.79 17.87 3.14
N LEU A 132 25.27 16.66 3.36
CA LEU A 132 25.94 15.64 4.15
C LEU A 132 27.34 15.32 3.59
N ASP A 133 27.47 15.13 2.27
CA ASP A 133 28.74 14.81 1.61
C ASP A 133 29.78 15.95 1.79
N ARG A 134 29.35 17.23 1.74
CA ARG A 134 30.24 18.38 2.00
C ARG A 134 30.72 18.43 3.44
N LEU A 135 29.90 18.02 4.41
CA LEU A 135 30.31 17.93 5.81
C LEU A 135 31.29 16.78 6.05
N GLY A 136 31.08 15.66 5.36
CA GLY A 136 31.98 14.53 5.39
C GLY A 136 32.34 14.09 6.83
N PRO A 137 33.67 14.02 7.20
CA PRO A 137 34.10 13.55 8.50
C PRO A 137 33.61 14.40 9.71
N GLN A 138 33.06 15.59 9.50
CA GLN A 138 32.53 16.43 10.56
C GLN A 138 31.32 15.82 11.28
N VAL A 139 30.62 14.86 10.64
CA VAL A 139 29.47 14.16 11.22
C VAL A 139 29.88 12.98 12.12
N LYS A 140 31.18 12.61 12.14
CA LYS A 140 31.67 11.50 12.97
C LYS A 140 31.32 11.70 14.43
N GLY A 141 30.72 10.70 15.06
CA GLY A 141 30.32 10.74 16.47
C GLY A 141 29.10 11.61 16.76
N LYS A 142 28.37 12.07 15.76
CA LYS A 142 27.17 12.91 15.90
C LYS A 142 25.92 12.15 15.51
N ILE A 143 24.76 12.72 15.78
CA ILE A 143 23.45 12.32 15.22
C ILE A 143 23.20 13.23 14.02
N VAL A 144 22.94 12.63 12.83
CA VAL A 144 22.55 13.38 11.63
C VAL A 144 21.05 13.53 11.63
N LEU A 145 20.54 14.76 11.47
CA LEU A 145 19.12 15.04 11.21
C LEU A 145 18.94 15.52 9.76
N PHE A 146 18.28 14.71 8.94
CA PHE A 146 17.77 15.16 7.63
C PHE A 146 16.47 15.93 7.85
N ASP A 147 16.53 17.27 7.83
CA ASP A 147 15.35 18.12 7.90
C ASP A 147 14.93 18.58 6.48
N VAL A 148 14.33 17.67 5.71
CA VAL A 148 13.94 17.88 4.32
C VAL A 148 12.44 18.10 4.23
N PRO A 149 11.98 19.28 3.77
CA PRO A 149 10.55 19.53 3.58
C PRO A 149 9.90 18.55 2.60
N PHE A 150 8.66 18.16 2.89
CA PHE A 150 7.89 17.28 2.01
C PHE A 150 7.56 18.00 0.70
N ALA A 151 8.07 17.49 -0.41
CA ALA A 151 7.75 17.98 -1.75
C ALA A 151 6.76 17.03 -2.46
N SER A 152 6.99 15.75 -2.36
CA SER A 152 6.11 14.64 -2.70
C SER A 152 6.72 13.38 -2.07
N TYR A 153 5.92 12.33 -1.90
CA TYR A 153 6.43 11.09 -1.32
C TYR A 153 7.65 10.57 -2.08
N GLY A 154 7.55 10.41 -3.40
CA GLY A 154 8.66 9.89 -4.22
C GLY A 154 9.93 10.72 -4.20
N LYS A 155 9.86 12.04 -3.96
CA LYS A 155 11.05 12.89 -3.86
C LYS A 155 11.66 12.89 -2.45
N THR A 156 10.84 12.71 -1.42
CA THR A 156 11.29 12.87 -0.03
C THR A 156 11.64 11.55 0.65
N VAL A 157 11.00 10.44 0.25
CA VAL A 157 11.18 9.11 0.86
C VAL A 157 12.63 8.59 0.84
N ALA A 158 13.46 9.02 -0.12
CA ALA A 158 14.85 8.62 -0.22
C ALA A 158 15.67 8.95 1.04
N TYR A 159 15.35 10.06 1.74
CA TYR A 159 16.02 10.44 2.99
C TYR A 159 15.66 9.50 4.13
N ARG A 160 14.43 8.96 4.16
CA ARG A 160 14.03 7.90 5.09
C ARG A 160 14.74 6.60 4.75
N SER A 161 14.66 6.17 3.50
CA SER A 161 15.13 4.85 3.08
C SER A 161 16.65 4.72 3.12
N ASN A 162 17.38 5.73 2.65
CA ASN A 162 18.83 5.66 2.42
C ASN A 162 19.63 6.55 3.41
N GLY A 163 18.98 7.50 4.07
CA GLY A 163 19.63 8.47 4.96
C GLY A 163 20.50 7.82 6.02
N PRO A 164 20.05 6.76 6.72
CA PRO A 164 20.85 6.10 7.76
C PRO A 164 22.17 5.55 7.23
N SER A 165 22.18 4.86 6.09
CA SER A 165 23.41 4.35 5.47
C SER A 165 24.33 5.47 4.97
N ARG A 166 23.76 6.54 4.40
CA ARG A 166 24.53 7.71 3.98
C ARG A 166 25.19 8.43 5.17
N ALA A 167 24.47 8.54 6.30
CA ALA A 167 25.05 9.10 7.54
C ALA A 167 26.13 8.18 8.13
N ALA A 168 25.91 6.87 8.15
CA ALA A 168 26.85 5.88 8.65
C ALA A 168 28.17 5.86 7.87
N GLN A 169 28.14 6.15 6.58
CA GLN A 169 29.31 6.30 5.72
C GLN A 169 30.37 7.26 6.30
N TYR A 170 29.92 8.31 6.97
CA TYR A 170 30.76 9.34 7.58
C TYR A 170 30.93 9.18 9.10
N GLY A 171 30.48 8.04 9.67
CA GLY A 171 30.67 7.71 11.08
C GLY A 171 29.67 8.37 12.03
N ALA A 172 28.48 8.72 11.55
CA ALA A 172 27.38 9.13 12.43
C ALA A 172 26.97 8.00 13.37
N LEU A 173 26.52 8.33 14.58
CA LEU A 173 26.08 7.36 15.60
C LEU A 173 24.61 6.95 15.42
N ALA A 174 23.77 7.86 14.92
CA ALA A 174 22.36 7.64 14.62
C ALA A 174 21.89 8.60 13.53
N CYS A 175 20.73 8.30 12.96
CA CYS A 175 20.09 9.13 11.97
C CYS A 175 18.68 9.50 12.41
N LEU A 176 18.37 10.78 12.39
CA LEU A 176 17.02 11.29 12.54
C LEU A 176 16.55 11.86 11.19
N ILE A 177 15.27 11.74 10.91
CA ILE A 177 14.66 12.36 9.74
C ILE A 177 13.46 13.21 10.15
N ARG A 178 13.23 14.30 9.44
CA ARG A 178 11.91 14.92 9.41
C ARG A 178 10.92 13.93 8.81
N SER A 179 9.79 13.72 9.44
CA SER A 179 8.73 12.82 8.94
C SER A 179 8.40 13.09 7.49
N VAL A 180 8.21 12.01 6.72
CA VAL A 180 7.83 12.06 5.29
C VAL A 180 6.31 12.20 5.19
N GLY A 181 5.81 13.38 5.45
CA GLY A 181 4.40 13.73 5.44
C GLY A 181 4.17 15.20 5.12
N SER A 182 2.96 15.54 4.66
CA SER A 182 2.57 16.88 4.22
C SER A 182 2.28 17.82 5.37
N SER A 183 1.67 17.29 6.43
CA SER A 183 1.31 18.03 7.64
C SER A 183 1.54 17.18 8.88
N SER A 184 1.52 17.80 10.05
CA SER A 184 1.69 17.11 11.32
C SER A 184 1.01 17.91 12.43
N LEU A 185 0.45 17.19 13.41
CA LEU A 185 0.07 17.71 14.71
C LEU A 185 0.92 16.98 15.75
N ASN A 186 2.24 17.13 15.64
CA ASN A 186 3.25 16.44 16.43
C ASN A 186 3.20 14.91 16.28
N THR A 187 2.78 14.41 15.13
CA THR A 187 2.63 12.99 14.82
C THR A 187 3.77 12.56 13.88
N PRO A 188 4.74 11.75 14.36
CA PRO A 188 5.82 11.23 13.51
C PRO A 188 5.30 10.17 12.52
N HIS A 189 5.94 10.11 11.35
CA HIS A 189 5.70 9.11 10.33
C HIS A 189 6.84 8.09 10.30
N THR A 190 6.54 6.81 10.50
CA THR A 190 7.50 5.72 10.34
C THR A 190 7.66 5.32 8.87
N GLY A 191 8.10 4.14 8.60
CA GLY A 191 8.26 3.51 7.30
C GLY A 191 9.60 2.81 7.18
N ALA A 192 9.73 1.85 6.26
CA ALA A 192 10.93 1.05 6.12
C ALA A 192 12.13 1.89 5.67
N LEU A 193 13.29 1.56 6.28
CA LEU A 193 14.59 1.94 5.78
C LEU A 193 15.28 0.74 5.09
N SER A 194 16.35 1.03 4.36
CA SER A 194 17.18 0.01 3.72
C SER A 194 18.64 0.27 4.04
N TYR A 195 19.25 -0.62 4.82
CA TYR A 195 20.67 -0.54 5.09
C TYR A 195 21.49 -1.01 3.88
N ASP A 196 22.49 -0.22 3.50
CA ASP A 196 23.55 -0.65 2.59
C ASP A 196 24.56 -1.52 3.36
N ALA A 197 24.81 -2.72 2.86
CA ALA A 197 25.71 -3.67 3.48
C ALA A 197 27.18 -3.20 3.57
N GLN A 198 27.56 -2.15 2.84
CA GLN A 198 28.89 -1.56 2.88
C GLN A 198 29.15 -0.75 4.16
N TRP A 199 28.09 -0.31 4.86
CA TRP A 199 28.20 0.59 5.99
C TRP A 199 27.62 -0.01 7.27
N PRO A 200 28.10 0.40 8.45
CA PRO A 200 27.50 -0.03 9.71
C PRO A 200 26.01 0.33 9.77
N LYS A 201 25.20 -0.57 10.33
CA LYS A 201 23.81 -0.25 10.66
C LYS A 201 23.79 0.68 11.88
N ILE A 202 23.13 1.81 11.75
CA ILE A 202 22.95 2.78 12.86
C ILE A 202 21.46 2.96 13.16
N PRO A 203 21.06 3.21 14.43
CA PRO A 203 19.69 3.49 14.80
C PRO A 203 19.12 4.66 14.02
N ALA A 204 17.86 4.55 13.62
CA ALA A 204 17.20 5.59 12.83
C ALA A 204 15.75 5.79 13.24
N ALA A 205 15.32 7.06 13.36
CA ALA A 205 13.97 7.44 13.73
C ALA A 205 13.49 8.69 13.00
N ALA A 206 12.17 8.79 12.81
CA ALA A 206 11.52 10.00 12.35
C ALA A 206 11.15 10.89 13.55
N LEU A 207 11.36 12.19 13.43
CA LEU A 207 10.81 13.21 14.31
C LEU A 207 9.54 13.81 13.68
N SER A 208 8.64 14.34 14.52
CA SER A 208 7.57 15.20 13.99
C SER A 208 8.14 16.38 13.22
N LEU A 209 7.33 16.95 12.33
CA LEU A 209 7.72 18.13 11.55
C LEU A 209 8.09 19.29 12.46
N GLU A 210 7.34 19.48 13.54
CA GLU A 210 7.52 20.53 14.52
C GLU A 210 8.88 20.40 15.24
N HIS A 211 9.22 19.20 15.69
CA HIS A 211 10.46 18.96 16.41
C HIS A 211 11.69 19.00 15.50
N ALA A 212 11.60 18.46 14.28
CA ALA A 212 12.68 18.59 13.31
C ALA A 212 12.97 20.07 12.99
N THR A 213 11.92 20.86 12.73
CA THR A 213 12.03 22.31 12.50
C THR A 213 12.59 23.03 13.71
N LEU A 214 12.20 22.65 14.94
CA LEU A 214 12.72 23.25 16.17
C LEU A 214 14.24 23.02 16.29
N LEU A 215 14.71 21.78 16.09
CA LEU A 215 16.14 21.46 16.16
C LEU A 215 16.95 22.20 15.09
N ARG A 216 16.41 22.32 13.86
CA ARG A 216 17.02 23.15 12.80
C ARG A 216 17.21 24.58 13.27
N ARG A 217 16.14 25.24 13.73
CA ARG A 217 16.19 26.65 14.17
C ARG A 217 17.15 26.88 15.31
N MET A 218 17.25 25.95 16.26
CA MET A 218 18.24 26.01 17.34
C MET A 218 19.68 25.94 16.79
N SER A 219 19.92 24.99 15.86
CA SER A 219 21.23 24.85 15.21
C SER A 219 21.61 26.11 14.43
N GLU A 220 20.67 26.65 13.62
CA GLU A 220 20.90 27.88 12.82
C GLU A 220 21.13 29.11 13.68
N SER A 221 20.60 29.15 14.89
CA SER A 221 20.90 30.22 15.89
C SER A 221 22.22 30.05 16.61
N GLY A 222 23.04 29.06 16.25
CA GLY A 222 24.35 28.79 16.86
C GLY A 222 24.27 28.03 18.18
N GLN A 223 23.10 27.56 18.60
CA GLN A 223 22.98 26.80 19.84
C GLN A 223 23.48 25.37 19.64
N LYS A 224 24.18 24.85 20.66
CA LYS A 224 24.55 23.43 20.67
C LYS A 224 23.31 22.57 20.94
N VAL A 225 22.95 21.72 19.98
CA VAL A 225 21.83 20.79 20.09
C VAL A 225 22.35 19.41 20.48
N VAL A 226 21.93 18.87 21.61
CA VAL A 226 22.29 17.51 22.07
C VAL A 226 21.03 16.72 22.32
N VAL A 227 20.95 15.54 21.72
CA VAL A 227 19.83 14.63 21.87
C VAL A 227 20.29 13.31 22.47
N LYS A 228 19.46 12.76 23.38
CA LYS A 228 19.54 11.38 23.84
C LYS A 228 18.47 10.56 23.10
N LEU A 229 18.88 9.48 22.45
CA LEU A 229 18.04 8.53 21.70
C LEU A 229 18.13 7.15 22.36
N ASN A 230 16.98 6.53 22.64
CA ASN A 230 16.88 5.14 23.08
C ASN A 230 15.90 4.42 22.15
N MET A 231 16.29 3.25 21.67
CA MET A 231 15.47 2.39 20.80
C MET A 231 15.78 0.92 21.09
N GLU A 232 14.76 0.12 21.34
CA GLU A 232 14.89 -1.33 21.57
C GLU A 232 14.65 -2.16 20.29
N ALA A 233 14.57 -1.50 19.13
CA ALA A 233 14.24 -2.12 17.87
C ALA A 233 15.15 -3.33 17.54
N GLU A 234 14.54 -4.45 17.15
CA GLU A 234 15.26 -5.69 16.90
C GLU A 234 14.73 -6.41 15.67
N GLN A 235 15.65 -6.95 14.87
CA GLN A 235 15.33 -7.88 13.78
C GLN A 235 15.42 -9.31 14.32
N LEU A 236 14.29 -10.00 14.36
CA LEU A 236 14.18 -11.42 14.73
C LEU A 236 14.27 -12.32 13.49
N PRO A 237 14.41 -13.64 13.66
CA PRO A 237 14.36 -14.58 12.54
C PRO A 237 13.06 -14.45 11.73
N ASP A 238 13.16 -14.57 10.42
CA ASP A 238 12.01 -14.57 9.52
C ASP A 238 10.99 -15.65 9.90
N VAL A 239 9.72 -15.37 9.67
CA VAL A 239 8.62 -16.29 9.98
C VAL A 239 7.72 -16.51 8.77
N GLU A 240 6.96 -17.62 8.80
CA GLU A 240 5.96 -17.91 7.78
C GLU A 240 4.74 -16.98 7.95
N ALA A 241 4.31 -16.42 6.84
CA ALA A 241 3.08 -15.65 6.68
C ALA A 241 2.43 -16.03 5.33
N GLY A 242 1.53 -15.22 4.78
CA GLY A 242 1.01 -15.53 3.46
C GLY A 242 -0.02 -14.53 2.93
N ASN A 243 -0.21 -14.57 1.61
CA ASN A 243 -1.29 -13.87 0.93
C ASN A 243 -2.62 -14.58 1.19
N VAL A 244 -3.67 -13.85 1.49
CA VAL A 244 -5.03 -14.40 1.61
C VAL A 244 -5.74 -14.24 0.27
N ILE A 245 -6.28 -15.34 -0.26
CA ILE A 245 -6.86 -15.41 -1.60
C ILE A 245 -8.26 -16.01 -1.56
N GLY A 246 -9.16 -15.45 -2.37
CA GLY A 246 -10.48 -15.99 -2.63
C GLY A 246 -10.92 -15.67 -4.06
N GLU A 247 -11.82 -16.48 -4.63
CA GLU A 247 -12.19 -16.39 -6.04
C GLU A 247 -13.71 -16.39 -6.25
N ILE A 248 -14.14 -15.71 -7.32
CA ILE A 248 -15.40 -15.91 -7.99
C ILE A 248 -15.07 -16.54 -9.33
N THR A 249 -15.38 -17.83 -9.51
CA THR A 249 -15.00 -18.58 -10.70
C THR A 249 -15.71 -18.05 -11.95
N GLY A 250 -14.95 -17.85 -13.01
CA GLY A 250 -15.49 -17.48 -14.32
C GLY A 250 -16.33 -18.57 -14.96
N SER A 251 -17.40 -18.19 -15.64
CA SER A 251 -18.37 -19.12 -16.25
C SER A 251 -17.94 -19.64 -17.62
N GLN A 252 -17.12 -18.91 -18.36
CA GLN A 252 -16.71 -19.27 -19.73
C GLN A 252 -15.20 -19.47 -19.87
N ASN A 253 -14.42 -18.58 -19.24
CA ASN A 253 -12.96 -18.59 -19.31
C ASN A 253 -12.39 -18.60 -17.88
N PRO A 254 -12.62 -19.66 -17.08
CA PRO A 254 -12.22 -19.69 -15.66
C PRO A 254 -10.70 -19.65 -15.45
N GLN A 255 -9.90 -19.98 -16.47
CA GLN A 255 -8.46 -19.88 -16.44
C GLN A 255 -7.94 -18.43 -16.59
N ASP A 256 -8.75 -17.53 -17.14
CA ASP A 256 -8.43 -16.11 -17.28
C ASP A 256 -8.77 -15.41 -15.97
N ILE A 257 -7.81 -14.69 -15.39
CA ILE A 257 -7.87 -14.17 -14.03
C ILE A 257 -7.78 -12.65 -14.06
N ILE A 258 -8.68 -12.01 -13.34
CA ILE A 258 -8.60 -10.59 -12.96
C ILE A 258 -8.33 -10.56 -11.48
N VAL A 259 -7.22 -9.95 -11.08
CA VAL A 259 -6.86 -9.77 -9.68
C VAL A 259 -7.36 -8.42 -9.20
N LEU A 260 -8.02 -8.42 -8.03
CA LEU A 260 -8.31 -7.21 -7.24
C LEU A 260 -7.53 -7.32 -5.94
N SER A 261 -6.76 -6.30 -5.56
CA SER A 261 -5.85 -6.40 -4.44
C SER A 261 -5.64 -5.11 -3.66
N GLY A 262 -5.09 -5.28 -2.49
CA GLY A 262 -4.45 -4.36 -1.58
C GLY A 262 -3.59 -5.16 -0.62
N HIS A 263 -2.75 -4.52 0.22
CA HIS A 263 -1.94 -5.25 1.18
C HIS A 263 -2.60 -5.35 2.56
N LEU A 264 -2.50 -6.54 3.15
CA LEU A 264 -3.17 -6.84 4.41
C LEU A 264 -2.38 -6.37 5.62
N ASP A 265 -1.06 -6.30 5.51
CA ASP A 265 -0.23 -5.76 6.58
C ASP A 265 -0.37 -4.23 6.70
N SER A 266 0.09 -3.71 7.80
CA SER A 266 0.21 -2.28 8.08
C SER A 266 1.40 -2.06 9.00
N TRP A 267 1.82 -0.81 9.20
CA TRP A 267 2.76 -0.51 10.27
C TRP A 267 2.22 -0.93 11.64
N ASP A 268 3.11 -1.05 12.61
CA ASP A 268 2.86 -1.45 14.00
C ASP A 268 2.32 -0.31 14.88
N VAL A 269 1.81 0.74 14.26
CA VAL A 269 1.20 1.93 14.87
C VAL A 269 -0.14 2.24 14.20
N GLY A 270 -1.00 2.98 14.88
CA GLY A 270 -2.34 3.28 14.37
C GLY A 270 -3.22 2.03 14.28
N GLN A 271 -4.02 1.94 13.25
CA GLN A 271 -4.91 0.81 12.95
C GLN A 271 -4.72 0.29 11.52
N GLY A 272 -3.90 0.93 10.69
CA GLY A 272 -3.75 0.61 9.28
C GLY A 272 -5.08 0.69 8.54
N ALA A 273 -5.84 1.76 8.79
CA ALA A 273 -7.16 1.94 8.20
C ALA A 273 -7.06 2.47 6.77
N GLN A 274 -6.22 3.51 6.58
CA GLN A 274 -5.95 4.12 5.28
C GLN A 274 -4.89 3.32 4.50
N ASP A 275 -3.93 2.73 5.23
CA ASP A 275 -2.74 2.06 4.71
C ASP A 275 -2.61 0.64 5.30
N ASP A 276 -3.08 -0.43 4.63
CA ASP A 276 -3.95 -0.43 3.45
C ASP A 276 -5.22 -1.25 3.72
N GLY A 277 -5.81 -1.10 4.92
CA GLY A 277 -7.10 -1.71 5.22
C GLY A 277 -8.16 -1.35 4.18
N VAL A 278 -8.20 -0.08 3.77
CA VAL A 278 -9.13 0.42 2.75
C VAL A 278 -8.96 -0.31 1.42
N GLY A 279 -7.76 -0.49 0.91
CA GLY A 279 -7.55 -1.15 -0.38
C GLY A 279 -7.94 -2.62 -0.33
N CYS A 280 -7.60 -3.33 0.75
CA CYS A 280 -8.10 -4.69 1.00
C CYS A 280 -9.62 -4.76 0.93
N ILE A 281 -10.33 -3.81 1.56
CA ILE A 281 -11.79 -3.79 1.57
C ILE A 281 -12.35 -3.40 0.21
N ILE A 282 -11.75 -2.45 -0.48
CA ILE A 282 -12.15 -2.09 -1.86
C ILE A 282 -12.07 -3.33 -2.76
N ALA A 283 -10.97 -4.08 -2.71
CA ALA A 283 -10.79 -5.29 -3.51
C ALA A 283 -11.86 -6.36 -3.19
N LEU A 284 -12.03 -6.67 -1.90
CA LEU A 284 -12.95 -7.69 -1.42
C LEU A 284 -14.41 -7.33 -1.70
N GLU A 285 -14.82 -6.12 -1.34
CA GLU A 285 -16.23 -5.71 -1.45
C GLU A 285 -16.65 -5.39 -2.87
N SER A 286 -15.74 -4.98 -3.74
CA SER A 286 -16.02 -4.84 -5.17
C SER A 286 -16.40 -6.17 -5.82
N ALA A 287 -15.66 -7.23 -5.51
CA ALA A 287 -15.98 -8.57 -5.98
C ALA A 287 -17.27 -9.11 -5.32
N SER A 288 -17.43 -8.92 -4.00
CA SER A 288 -18.63 -9.32 -3.25
C SER A 288 -19.90 -8.67 -3.81
N LEU A 289 -19.85 -7.38 -4.13
CA LEU A 289 -20.95 -6.62 -4.69
C LEU A 289 -21.45 -7.22 -6.01
N LEU A 290 -20.53 -7.60 -6.92
CA LEU A 290 -20.90 -8.23 -8.18
C LEU A 290 -21.61 -9.57 -7.92
N LYS A 291 -21.14 -10.34 -6.96
CA LYS A 291 -21.76 -11.61 -6.56
C LYS A 291 -23.17 -11.39 -5.97
N GLU A 292 -23.34 -10.41 -5.07
CA GLU A 292 -24.63 -10.05 -4.49
C GLU A 292 -25.67 -9.62 -5.56
N MET A 293 -25.21 -8.98 -6.62
CA MET A 293 -26.02 -8.60 -7.76
C MET A 293 -26.29 -9.78 -8.73
N ASN A 294 -25.82 -10.99 -8.39
CA ASN A 294 -25.89 -12.18 -9.24
C ASN A 294 -25.25 -11.98 -10.62
N ILE A 295 -24.26 -11.10 -10.72
CA ILE A 295 -23.48 -10.91 -11.94
C ILE A 295 -22.48 -12.07 -12.02
N VAL A 296 -22.67 -12.94 -13.03
CA VAL A 296 -21.80 -14.09 -13.26
C VAL A 296 -20.67 -13.66 -14.22
N PRO A 297 -19.42 -13.52 -13.76
CA PRO A 297 -18.32 -13.12 -14.60
C PRO A 297 -17.98 -14.23 -15.62
N GLU A 298 -17.51 -13.88 -16.81
CA GLU A 298 -17.01 -14.87 -17.78
C GLU A 298 -15.60 -15.35 -17.40
N ARG A 299 -14.78 -14.48 -16.78
CA ARG A 299 -13.44 -14.73 -16.26
C ARG A 299 -13.44 -14.79 -14.73
N THR A 300 -12.50 -15.49 -14.15
CA THR A 300 -12.33 -15.54 -12.70
C THR A 300 -11.92 -14.18 -12.15
N ILE A 301 -12.64 -13.70 -11.13
CA ILE A 301 -12.23 -12.56 -10.31
C ILE A 301 -11.57 -13.14 -9.06
N ARG A 302 -10.31 -12.82 -8.86
CA ARG A 302 -9.50 -13.24 -7.71
C ARG A 302 -9.21 -12.05 -6.82
N VAL A 303 -9.60 -12.12 -5.56
CA VAL A 303 -9.18 -11.18 -4.52
C VAL A 303 -7.88 -11.68 -3.92
N VAL A 304 -6.90 -10.83 -3.82
CA VAL A 304 -5.60 -11.10 -3.18
C VAL A 304 -5.34 -10.01 -2.14
N LEU A 305 -5.26 -10.40 -0.87
CA LEU A 305 -4.83 -9.54 0.22
C LEU A 305 -3.35 -9.89 0.45
N PHE A 306 -2.47 -9.03 -0.03
CA PHE A 306 -1.03 -9.28 -0.04
C PHE A 306 -0.41 -9.17 1.34
N ALA A 307 0.67 -9.88 1.56
CA ALA A 307 1.47 -9.87 2.77
C ALA A 307 2.78 -9.11 2.54
N ASN A 308 3.22 -8.35 3.54
CA ASN A 308 4.56 -7.80 3.60
C ASN A 308 4.86 -6.73 2.52
N GLU A 309 3.92 -5.86 2.23
CA GLU A 309 4.20 -4.66 1.42
C GLU A 309 5.12 -3.71 2.17
N GLU A 310 4.74 -3.35 3.40
CA GLU A 310 5.30 -2.29 4.23
C GLU A 310 6.81 -2.41 4.47
N ASN A 311 7.29 -3.64 4.61
CA ASN A 311 8.69 -3.87 4.94
C ASN A 311 9.35 -4.98 4.10
N GLY A 312 8.82 -5.24 2.88
CA GLY A 312 9.48 -6.25 2.07
C GLY A 312 9.02 -6.55 0.67
N LEU A 313 7.75 -6.72 0.36
CA LEU A 313 7.14 -7.27 -0.88
C LEU A 313 7.27 -8.80 -1.02
N ALA A 314 7.34 -9.54 0.08
CA ALA A 314 7.44 -11.01 0.00
C ALA A 314 6.17 -11.62 -0.62
N GLY A 315 4.99 -11.06 -0.31
CA GLY A 315 3.71 -11.49 -0.87
C GLY A 315 3.64 -11.36 -2.39
N GLY A 316 3.93 -10.16 -2.91
CA GLY A 316 3.91 -9.89 -4.35
C GLY A 316 4.93 -10.74 -5.10
N ARG A 317 6.16 -10.90 -4.56
CA ARG A 317 7.18 -11.78 -5.15
C ARG A 317 6.78 -13.25 -5.10
N GLY A 318 6.21 -13.72 -3.99
CA GLY A 318 5.72 -15.09 -3.85
C GLY A 318 4.60 -15.38 -4.86
N TYR A 319 3.66 -14.45 -5.02
CA TYR A 319 2.61 -14.56 -6.02
C TYR A 319 3.18 -14.65 -7.44
N ARG A 320 4.13 -13.77 -7.80
CA ARG A 320 4.82 -13.84 -9.09
C ARG A 320 5.49 -15.21 -9.29
N ASP A 321 6.25 -15.70 -8.32
CA ASP A 321 7.01 -16.94 -8.47
C ASP A 321 6.11 -18.15 -8.66
N GLN A 322 4.93 -18.13 -8.03
CA GLN A 322 3.92 -19.18 -8.19
C GLN A 322 3.20 -19.08 -9.55
N TYR A 323 2.92 -17.87 -10.05
CA TYR A 323 2.03 -17.68 -11.21
C TYR A 323 2.73 -17.14 -12.46
N LYS A 324 4.03 -16.86 -12.46
CA LYS A 324 4.74 -16.33 -13.65
C LYS A 324 4.62 -17.19 -14.90
N ALA A 325 4.49 -18.52 -14.76
CA ALA A 325 4.23 -19.41 -15.89
C ALA A 325 2.82 -19.24 -16.49
N LEU A 326 1.90 -18.65 -15.74
CA LEU A 326 0.51 -18.37 -16.12
C LEU A 326 0.26 -16.88 -16.32
N VAL A 327 1.31 -16.08 -16.56
CA VAL A 327 1.20 -14.62 -16.70
C VAL A 327 0.19 -14.21 -17.78
N LYS A 328 0.12 -14.94 -18.87
CA LYS A 328 -0.83 -14.70 -19.98
C LYS A 328 -2.31 -14.93 -19.58
N ASN A 329 -2.53 -15.65 -18.50
CA ASN A 329 -3.88 -15.85 -17.95
C ASN A 329 -4.29 -14.73 -16.99
N HIS A 330 -3.36 -13.91 -16.53
CA HIS A 330 -3.65 -12.73 -15.71
C HIS A 330 -4.00 -11.54 -16.62
N ILE A 331 -5.30 -11.38 -16.88
CA ILE A 331 -5.82 -10.35 -17.80
C ILE A 331 -5.52 -8.94 -17.32
N ALA A 332 -5.62 -8.72 -15.99
CA ALA A 332 -5.22 -7.51 -15.32
C ALA A 332 -5.02 -7.79 -13.82
N LEU A 333 -4.11 -7.07 -13.19
CA LEU A 333 -3.96 -7.00 -11.74
C LEU A 333 -4.25 -5.57 -11.30
N VAL A 334 -5.29 -5.40 -10.49
CA VAL A 334 -5.75 -4.10 -10.00
C VAL A 334 -5.35 -3.95 -8.55
N GLU A 335 -4.63 -2.89 -8.20
CA GLU A 335 -4.25 -2.58 -6.82
C GLU A 335 -4.80 -1.22 -6.40
N SER A 336 -5.29 -1.16 -5.16
CA SER A 336 -5.71 0.06 -4.49
C SER A 336 -4.90 0.20 -3.21
N ASP A 337 -3.95 1.15 -3.20
CA ASP A 337 -3.05 1.44 -2.08
C ASP A 337 -2.70 2.94 -2.11
N SER A 338 -3.67 3.77 -1.74
CA SER A 338 -3.50 5.22 -1.63
C SER A 338 -4.59 5.85 -0.75
N GLY A 339 -5.10 5.09 0.20
CA GLY A 339 -6.07 5.52 1.19
C GLY A 339 -7.50 5.67 0.67
N ASN A 340 -8.35 6.34 1.49
CA ASN A 340 -9.79 6.42 1.26
C ASN A 340 -10.24 7.61 0.40
N GLY A 341 -9.32 8.42 -0.15
CA GLY A 341 -9.74 9.49 -1.05
C GLY A 341 -10.44 8.92 -2.29
N ARG A 342 -11.36 9.69 -2.89
CA ARG A 342 -12.13 9.21 -4.06
C ARG A 342 -11.23 8.83 -5.21
N ILE A 343 -11.50 7.67 -5.82
CA ILE A 343 -10.89 7.26 -7.07
C ILE A 343 -11.33 8.24 -8.17
N LYS A 344 -10.36 8.89 -8.82
CA LYS A 344 -10.56 9.80 -9.96
C LYS A 344 -10.43 9.09 -11.30
N GLY A 345 -9.84 7.89 -11.28
CA GLY A 345 -9.58 7.09 -12.46
C GLY A 345 -8.60 5.97 -12.18
N PHE A 346 -7.96 5.49 -13.22
CA PHE A 346 -7.07 4.35 -13.16
C PHE A 346 -5.82 4.58 -14.00
N THR A 347 -4.70 4.03 -13.56
CA THR A 347 -3.44 4.07 -14.29
C THR A 347 -3.09 2.70 -14.84
N LEU A 348 -2.53 2.67 -16.03
CA LEU A 348 -2.07 1.47 -16.73
C LEU A 348 -0.55 1.33 -16.58
N ASP A 349 -0.13 0.22 -16.02
CA ASP A 349 1.25 -0.23 -15.97
C ASP A 349 1.45 -1.39 -16.95
N ALA A 350 2.08 -1.10 -18.07
CA ALA A 350 2.18 -2.04 -19.17
C ALA A 350 3.44 -2.92 -19.10
N PRO A 351 3.39 -4.16 -19.59
CA PRO A 351 4.56 -5.02 -19.70
C PRO A 351 5.68 -4.40 -20.54
N GLY A 352 6.93 -4.72 -20.23
CA GLY A 352 8.10 -4.24 -20.98
C GLY A 352 8.62 -2.87 -20.56
N ARG A 353 8.05 -2.28 -19.54
CA ARG A 353 8.60 -1.08 -18.89
C ARG A 353 9.94 -1.42 -18.21
N ALA A 354 10.91 -0.50 -18.25
CA ALA A 354 12.17 -0.72 -17.56
C ALA A 354 11.92 -0.95 -16.05
N PRO A 355 12.65 -1.91 -15.43
CA PRO A 355 12.52 -2.15 -14.00
C PRO A 355 12.76 -0.86 -13.22
N ARG A 356 11.90 -0.58 -12.25
CA ARG A 356 12.06 0.58 -11.37
C ARG A 356 13.28 0.39 -10.49
N ARG A 357 14.04 1.45 -10.29
CA ARG A 357 15.13 1.43 -9.32
C ARG A 357 14.54 1.44 -7.91
N ARG A 358 15.18 0.71 -7.01
CA ARG A 358 14.81 0.69 -5.58
C ARG A 358 14.77 2.11 -5.04
N GLY A 359 13.63 2.54 -4.50
CA GLY A 359 13.42 3.91 -4.00
C GLY A 359 12.78 4.88 -5.00
N GLU A 360 12.44 4.43 -6.22
CA GLU A 360 11.58 5.20 -7.12
C GLU A 360 10.11 5.02 -6.71
N ASN A 361 9.37 6.14 -6.80
CA ASN A 361 7.93 6.14 -6.48
C ASN A 361 7.20 5.11 -7.36
N PRO A 362 6.49 4.12 -6.80
CA PRO A 362 5.71 3.16 -7.56
C PRO A 362 4.61 3.79 -8.43
N TYR A 363 4.25 5.03 -8.14
CA TYR A 363 3.25 5.82 -8.90
C TYR A 363 3.87 6.87 -9.83
N SER A 364 5.20 6.86 -10.06
CA SER A 364 5.83 7.85 -10.93
C SER A 364 5.55 7.60 -12.41
N ASP A 365 5.36 8.69 -13.16
CA ASP A 365 5.15 8.74 -14.59
C ASP A 365 6.43 8.34 -15.37
N GLY A 366 6.80 7.11 -15.38
CA GLY A 366 8.03 6.69 -16.02
C GLY A 366 7.81 5.75 -17.21
N GLY A 367 7.98 6.22 -18.40
CA GLY A 367 8.19 5.37 -19.57
C GLY A 367 7.10 5.46 -20.65
N SER A 368 7.53 5.45 -21.89
CA SER A 368 6.66 5.36 -23.06
C SER A 368 6.10 3.95 -23.20
N ILE A 369 4.80 3.83 -23.46
CA ILE A 369 4.23 2.59 -23.98
C ILE A 369 4.64 2.45 -25.44
N THR A 370 5.13 1.27 -25.79
CA THR A 370 5.35 0.88 -27.18
C THR A 370 4.04 0.46 -27.87
N ASP A 371 2.98 0.16 -27.11
CA ASP A 371 1.67 -0.28 -27.61
C ASP A 371 0.58 0.78 -27.37
N ALA A 372 0.43 1.68 -28.33
CA ALA A 372 -0.63 2.68 -28.34
C ALA A 372 -2.06 2.05 -28.40
N ALA A 373 -2.18 0.84 -28.98
CA ALA A 373 -3.46 0.15 -29.04
C ALA A 373 -3.88 -0.37 -27.66
N LEU A 374 -2.95 -0.83 -26.84
CA LEU A 374 -3.23 -1.21 -25.44
C LEU A 374 -3.76 -0.02 -24.66
N LEU A 375 -3.09 1.14 -24.73
CA LEU A 375 -3.55 2.37 -24.08
C LEU A 375 -4.94 2.77 -24.58
N GLY A 376 -5.19 2.73 -25.88
CA GLY A 376 -6.50 3.03 -26.46
C GLY A 376 -7.61 2.08 -25.95
N ARG A 377 -7.33 0.77 -25.87
CA ARG A 377 -8.26 -0.21 -25.27
C ARG A 377 -8.55 0.10 -23.80
N PHE A 378 -7.51 0.44 -23.02
CA PHE A 378 -7.67 0.80 -21.62
C PHE A 378 -8.49 2.08 -21.45
N GLN A 379 -8.19 3.12 -22.21
CA GLN A 379 -8.92 4.38 -22.16
C GLN A 379 -10.41 4.22 -22.56
N ALA A 380 -10.72 3.29 -23.47
CA ALA A 380 -12.11 3.01 -23.85
C ALA A 380 -12.97 2.48 -22.69
N LEU A 381 -12.37 1.94 -21.61
CA LEU A 381 -13.08 1.50 -20.42
C LEU A 381 -13.67 2.67 -19.61
N SER A 382 -13.12 3.87 -19.75
CA SER A 382 -13.58 5.06 -19.01
C SER A 382 -15.05 5.39 -19.23
N ARG A 383 -15.63 4.99 -20.39
CA ARG A 383 -17.06 5.18 -20.70
C ARG A 383 -17.99 4.51 -19.68
N PHE A 384 -17.57 3.39 -19.07
CA PHE A 384 -18.35 2.70 -18.06
C PHE A 384 -18.26 3.40 -16.67
N GLN A 385 -17.28 4.27 -16.49
CA GLN A 385 -17.09 5.04 -15.26
C GLN A 385 -17.83 6.40 -15.27
N ALA A 386 -18.64 6.67 -16.29
CA ALA A 386 -19.31 7.96 -16.41
C ALA A 386 -20.18 8.32 -15.17
N THR A 387 -20.86 7.33 -14.58
CA THR A 387 -21.69 7.54 -13.38
C THR A 387 -20.86 7.75 -12.11
N SER A 388 -19.75 7.05 -11.96
CA SER A 388 -18.85 7.23 -10.81
C SER A 388 -18.02 8.51 -10.91
N GLY A 389 -17.74 8.98 -12.13
CA GLY A 389 -16.81 10.07 -12.35
C GLY A 389 -15.33 9.68 -12.33
N ALA A 390 -15.00 8.40 -12.11
CA ALA A 390 -13.63 7.88 -12.14
C ALA A 390 -13.12 7.71 -13.58
N THR A 391 -13.13 8.78 -14.36
CA THR A 391 -12.98 8.74 -15.83
C THR A 391 -11.56 9.02 -16.33
N ILE A 392 -10.60 9.30 -15.44
CA ILE A 392 -9.21 9.57 -15.84
C ILE A 392 -8.47 8.25 -16.03
N PHE A 393 -8.18 7.89 -17.27
CA PHE A 393 -7.46 6.68 -17.64
C PHE A 393 -6.15 7.07 -18.34
N SER A 394 -5.04 6.81 -17.69
CA SER A 394 -3.71 7.26 -18.13
C SER A 394 -2.64 6.20 -17.92
N LEU A 395 -1.44 6.46 -18.39
CA LEU A 395 -0.26 5.68 -18.00
C LEU A 395 0.16 6.01 -16.57
N GLY A 396 0.63 5.01 -15.84
CA GLY A 396 1.12 5.19 -14.48
C GLY A 396 1.53 3.86 -13.84
N GLY A 397 1.89 3.87 -12.58
CA GLY A 397 2.15 2.67 -11.81
C GLY A 397 0.89 1.95 -11.39
N SER A 398 1.00 0.66 -11.10
CA SER A 398 -0.12 -0.20 -10.70
C SER A 398 -0.18 -0.50 -9.20
N GLY A 399 0.87 -0.16 -8.46
CA GLY A 399 1.02 -0.52 -7.06
C GLY A 399 2.25 -1.39 -6.82
N ALA A 400 2.63 -1.54 -5.55
CA ALA A 400 3.87 -2.21 -5.19
C ALA A 400 3.73 -3.74 -5.27
N ASP A 401 2.63 -4.30 -4.78
CA ASP A 401 2.44 -5.74 -4.69
C ASP A 401 2.22 -6.44 -6.04
N VAL A 402 1.54 -5.76 -6.97
CA VAL A 402 1.33 -6.32 -8.32
C VAL A 402 2.53 -6.08 -9.25
N SER A 403 3.43 -5.15 -8.92
CA SER A 403 4.59 -4.81 -9.76
C SER A 403 5.47 -6.02 -10.11
N PRO A 404 5.72 -7.03 -9.24
CA PRO A 404 6.49 -8.21 -9.63
C PRO A 404 5.84 -9.04 -10.74
N MET A 405 4.50 -9.07 -10.81
CA MET A 405 3.79 -9.74 -11.92
C MET A 405 3.83 -8.90 -13.19
N VAL A 406 3.80 -7.56 -13.10
CA VAL A 406 3.96 -6.67 -14.25
C VAL A 406 5.35 -6.82 -14.85
N GLU A 407 6.39 -6.89 -14.02
CA GLU A 407 7.76 -7.20 -14.45
C GLU A 407 7.86 -8.57 -15.16
N ALA A 408 7.03 -9.54 -14.76
CA ALA A 408 6.94 -10.84 -15.42
C ALA A 408 6.11 -10.83 -16.72
N GLY A 409 5.47 -9.70 -17.06
CA GLY A 409 4.74 -9.51 -18.32
C GLY A 409 3.22 -9.39 -18.20
N ALA A 410 2.68 -9.28 -17.00
CA ALA A 410 1.26 -9.01 -16.80
C ALA A 410 0.92 -7.52 -16.99
N VAL A 411 -0.38 -7.22 -17.14
CA VAL A 411 -0.90 -5.85 -17.14
C VAL A 411 -1.29 -5.46 -15.73
N GLY A 412 -0.70 -4.39 -15.22
CA GLY A 412 -1.07 -3.79 -13.93
C GLY A 412 -2.00 -2.59 -14.10
N ILE A 413 -2.91 -2.40 -13.14
CA ILE A 413 -3.80 -1.24 -13.07
C ILE A 413 -3.78 -0.69 -11.65
N GLY A 414 -3.41 0.58 -11.50
CA GLY A 414 -3.45 1.29 -10.22
C GLY A 414 -4.74 2.12 -10.07
N ALA A 415 -5.36 2.09 -8.91
CA ALA A 415 -6.44 3.00 -8.58
C ALA A 415 -5.87 4.38 -8.24
N SER A 416 -6.26 5.41 -9.01
CA SER A 416 -5.79 6.78 -8.80
C SER A 416 -6.71 7.54 -7.87
N HIS A 417 -6.33 7.61 -6.59
CA HIS A 417 -7.08 8.26 -5.52
C HIS A 417 -6.79 9.77 -5.40
N ASP A 418 -7.70 10.49 -4.76
CA ASP A 418 -7.42 11.80 -4.22
C ASP A 418 -6.54 11.66 -2.97
N GLN A 419 -5.29 12.06 -3.06
CA GLN A 419 -4.31 11.90 -1.98
C GLN A 419 -4.23 13.11 -1.04
N ALA A 420 -5.15 14.08 -1.13
CA ALA A 420 -5.05 15.34 -0.39
C ALA A 420 -4.92 15.16 1.14
N ARG A 421 -5.43 14.05 1.71
CA ARG A 421 -5.38 13.75 3.14
C ARG A 421 -4.56 12.51 3.51
N TYR A 422 -4.15 11.72 2.53
CA TYR A 422 -3.47 10.44 2.77
C TYR A 422 -2.16 10.62 3.53
N PHE A 423 -1.30 11.52 3.04
CA PHE A 423 0.01 11.75 3.66
C PHE A 423 -0.03 12.56 4.97
N ASP A 424 -1.22 12.96 5.44
CA ASP A 424 -1.37 13.53 6.79
C ASP A 424 -1.35 12.44 7.88
N VAL A 425 -1.77 11.20 7.54
CA VAL A 425 -1.91 10.10 8.50
C VAL A 425 -1.12 8.84 8.12
N HIS A 426 -0.67 8.73 6.89
CA HIS A 426 0.12 7.62 6.34
C HIS A 426 1.32 7.30 7.21
N HIS A 427 1.45 6.04 7.67
CA HIS A 427 2.52 5.55 8.54
C HIS A 427 2.58 6.20 9.93
N THR A 428 1.45 6.61 10.50
CA THR A 428 1.39 7.27 11.81
C THR A 428 0.42 6.58 12.76
N GLU A 429 0.50 6.94 14.05
CA GLU A 429 -0.50 6.55 15.06
C GLU A 429 -1.90 7.08 14.74
N ALA A 430 -2.02 8.09 13.86
CA ALA A 430 -3.28 8.69 13.46
C ALA A 430 -3.96 7.97 12.28
N ASP A 431 -3.36 6.93 11.72
CA ASP A 431 -4.04 6.09 10.71
C ASP A 431 -5.06 5.18 11.38
N THR A 432 -6.25 5.73 11.61
CA THR A 432 -7.33 5.14 12.38
C THR A 432 -8.66 5.20 11.64
N PHE A 433 -9.60 4.34 12.01
CA PHE A 433 -10.89 4.18 11.33
C PHE A 433 -11.73 5.47 11.26
N ASP A 434 -11.61 6.36 12.25
CA ASP A 434 -12.31 7.66 12.27
C ASP A 434 -11.89 8.61 11.15
N LYS A 435 -10.79 8.33 10.45
CA LYS A 435 -10.34 9.06 9.26
C LYS A 435 -11.03 8.61 7.97
N ILE A 436 -11.83 7.53 8.04
CA ILE A 436 -12.51 6.95 6.87
C ILE A 436 -13.79 7.70 6.58
N ILE A 437 -13.88 8.27 5.39
CA ILE A 437 -15.11 8.90 4.89
C ILE A 437 -15.94 7.83 4.19
N LYS A 438 -17.04 7.43 4.81
CA LYS A 438 -17.87 6.31 4.35
C LYS A 438 -18.30 6.43 2.89
N VAL A 439 -18.77 7.60 2.46
CA VAL A 439 -19.25 7.81 1.09
C VAL A 439 -18.13 7.72 0.06
N ASP A 440 -16.89 8.05 0.46
CA ASP A 440 -15.73 7.93 -0.43
C ASP A 440 -15.33 6.44 -0.56
N LEU A 441 -15.40 5.65 0.51
CA LEU A 441 -15.20 4.20 0.46
C LEU A 441 -16.26 3.51 -0.43
N GLN A 442 -17.54 3.88 -0.29
CA GLN A 442 -18.62 3.37 -1.15
C GLN A 442 -18.39 3.72 -2.63
N HIS A 443 -17.95 4.95 -2.91
CA HIS A 443 -17.57 5.39 -4.25
C HIS A 443 -16.43 4.54 -4.82
N ASN A 444 -15.39 4.27 -4.03
CA ASN A 444 -14.22 3.51 -4.44
C ASN A 444 -14.58 2.05 -4.76
N VAL A 445 -15.39 1.41 -3.89
CA VAL A 445 -15.93 0.07 -4.14
C VAL A 445 -16.74 0.04 -5.45
N GLY A 446 -17.62 1.02 -5.67
CA GLY A 446 -18.41 1.10 -6.89
C GLY A 446 -17.54 1.25 -8.15
N SER A 447 -16.52 2.09 -8.08
CA SER A 447 -15.60 2.35 -9.21
C SER A 447 -14.77 1.10 -9.56
N VAL A 448 -14.22 0.39 -8.56
CA VAL A 448 -13.46 -0.85 -8.78
C VAL A 448 -14.38 -2.00 -9.20
N ALA A 449 -15.61 -2.10 -8.66
CA ALA A 449 -16.58 -3.09 -9.09
C ALA A 449 -16.96 -2.91 -10.57
N ILE A 450 -17.16 -1.67 -11.04
CA ILE A 450 -17.40 -1.38 -12.47
C ILE A 450 -16.19 -1.81 -13.32
N LEU A 451 -14.97 -1.51 -12.88
CA LEU A 451 -13.76 -1.92 -13.60
C LEU A 451 -13.68 -3.45 -13.68
N ALA A 452 -13.87 -4.15 -12.56
CA ALA A 452 -13.87 -5.62 -12.50
C ALA A 452 -14.96 -6.23 -13.37
N TYR A 453 -16.20 -5.70 -13.32
CA TYR A 453 -17.29 -6.08 -14.19
C TYR A 453 -16.88 -5.96 -15.65
N THR A 454 -16.35 -4.80 -16.05
CA THR A 454 -15.96 -4.55 -17.43
C THR A 454 -14.86 -5.49 -17.91
N LEU A 455 -13.81 -5.71 -17.08
CA LEU A 455 -12.71 -6.62 -17.41
C LEU A 455 -13.13 -8.10 -17.41
N SER A 456 -14.20 -8.46 -16.70
CA SER A 456 -14.62 -9.86 -16.53
C SER A 456 -15.26 -10.48 -17.80
N PHE A 457 -15.61 -9.69 -18.80
CA PHE A 457 -16.18 -10.18 -20.05
C PHE A 457 -15.12 -10.38 -21.15
N SER A 458 -15.31 -11.41 -21.97
CA SER A 458 -14.29 -11.90 -22.92
C SER A 458 -13.96 -10.92 -24.05
N SER A 459 -14.87 -9.99 -24.36
CA SER A 459 -14.65 -8.95 -25.36
C SER A 459 -13.58 -7.91 -24.98
N THR A 460 -13.24 -7.84 -23.70
CA THR A 460 -12.26 -6.87 -23.16
C THR A 460 -10.96 -7.57 -22.80
N ARG A 461 -9.97 -7.51 -23.67
CA ARG A 461 -8.59 -7.95 -23.38
C ARG A 461 -7.64 -6.76 -23.47
N LEU A 462 -6.82 -6.60 -22.43
CA LEU A 462 -5.76 -5.60 -22.37
C LEU A 462 -4.39 -6.17 -22.79
N GLN A 463 -4.33 -7.48 -23.08
CA GLN A 463 -3.11 -8.17 -23.56
C GLN A 463 -3.08 -8.24 -25.08
#